data_d764b48634d026825d5f42b8813ea0a7
#
_entry.id   d764b48634d026825d5f42b8813ea0a7
#
_cell.length_a   1.000
_cell.length_b   1.000
_cell.length_c   1.000
_cell.angle_alpha   90.00
_cell.angle_beta   90.00
_cell.angle_gamma   90.00
#
_symmetry.space_group_name_H-M   'P 1'
#
loop_
_entity.id
_entity.type
_entity.pdbx_description
1 polymer ?
#
loop_
_entity_poly.entity_id
_entity_poly.type
_entity_poly.pdbx_seq_one_letter_code
_entity_poly.pdbx_strand_id
1 'polypeptide(L)'
;MKNDIKLLIIIRHGERTDRVGEIPKCGFMNPELTEKGRKQSFLASKLTLDTIKKYGISEISPNLIEIRTSPYMRTIQTSYQILKGFNQYLSNNKLNKIYIDFDLRKRIKPNKAFDQKDFVYKTVDTYINFDKDLINIEFLGDKGAFDFNGETKEQCKKRSINYINTILKNSLDYNKEKKIFIIVGHRGPLKFILEKLGFTIDNKKILDYCSQFFFDVKNGIDNAKFLEVINKPKVD
;
A
#
# COMPACT_ATOMS: atom_id res chain seq x y z
N MET A 1 0.05 -1.83 31.64
CA MET A 1 -0.19 -0.63 30.80
C MET A 1 -0.43 -1.11 29.40
N LYS A 2 -1.65 -0.93 28.81
CA LYS A 2 -1.89 -1.21 27.39
C LYS A 2 -1.01 -0.26 26.57
N ASN A 3 -0.08 -0.80 25.82
CA ASN A 3 0.75 0.02 24.92
C ASN A 3 -0.17 0.70 23.90
N ASP A 4 -0.27 2.02 24.03
CA ASP A 4 -1.01 2.84 23.08
C ASP A 4 -0.14 3.09 21.83
N ILE A 5 0.00 2.04 21.00
CA ILE A 5 0.79 2.06 19.78
C ILE A 5 -0.10 2.39 18.59
N LYS A 6 0.42 3.20 17.66
CA LYS A 6 -0.16 3.40 16.32
C LYS A 6 0.82 2.86 15.27
N LEU A 7 0.42 1.88 14.50
CA LEU A 7 1.28 1.24 13.50
C LEU A 7 1.06 1.83 12.12
N LEU A 8 2.15 2.23 11.48
CA LEU A 8 2.23 2.46 10.05
C LEU A 8 2.98 1.30 9.41
N ILE A 9 2.35 0.65 8.43
CA ILE A 9 2.89 -0.50 7.73
C ILE A 9 2.99 -0.15 6.25
N ILE A 10 4.21 -0.17 5.71
CA ILE A 10 4.49 0.17 4.33
C ILE A 10 4.83 -1.10 3.57
N ILE A 11 4.07 -1.39 2.50
CA ILE A 11 4.18 -2.64 1.74
C ILE A 11 4.41 -2.34 0.26
N ARG A 12 5.41 -2.95 -0.35
CA ARG A 12 5.55 -2.94 -1.80
C ARG A 12 4.64 -4.00 -2.43
N HIS A 13 4.04 -3.67 -3.59
CA HIS A 13 3.24 -4.64 -4.36
C HIS A 13 3.98 -5.95 -4.65
N GLY A 14 3.24 -7.04 -4.88
CA GLY A 14 3.73 -8.37 -5.26
C GLY A 14 4.37 -8.44 -6.64
N GLU A 15 4.84 -9.63 -7.04
CA GLU A 15 5.45 -9.88 -8.34
C GLU A 15 4.48 -9.61 -9.49
N ARG A 16 5.01 -9.03 -10.60
CA ARG A 16 4.23 -8.56 -11.75
C ARG A 16 4.49 -9.42 -12.99
N THR A 17 3.46 -9.61 -13.80
CA THR A 17 3.49 -10.39 -15.04
C THR A 17 4.56 -9.92 -16.04
N ASP A 18 4.71 -8.61 -16.27
CA ASP A 18 5.70 -8.05 -17.19
C ASP A 18 7.17 -8.23 -16.77
N ARG A 19 7.43 -8.81 -15.59
CA ARG A 19 8.78 -9.05 -15.07
C ARG A 19 9.21 -10.51 -15.17
N VAL A 20 8.30 -11.39 -15.54
CA VAL A 20 8.54 -12.82 -15.69
C VAL A 20 8.28 -13.33 -17.11
N GLY A 21 8.15 -12.41 -18.09
CA GLY A 21 7.92 -12.75 -19.50
C GLY A 21 6.46 -13.04 -19.85
N GLU A 22 5.52 -12.88 -18.92
CA GLU A 22 4.10 -13.02 -19.21
C GLU A 22 3.56 -11.76 -19.91
N ILE A 23 2.61 -11.94 -20.83
CA ILE A 23 1.89 -10.84 -21.47
C ILE A 23 0.82 -10.32 -20.51
N PRO A 24 0.93 -9.05 -20.04
CA PRO A 24 -0.06 -8.54 -19.09
C PRO A 24 -1.44 -8.38 -19.72
N LYS A 25 -2.47 -8.97 -19.10
CA LYS A 25 -3.88 -8.82 -19.52
C LYS A 25 -4.38 -7.39 -19.39
N CYS A 26 -3.89 -6.67 -18.36
CA CYS A 26 -4.18 -5.25 -18.14
C CYS A 26 -3.23 -4.32 -18.90
N GLY A 27 -2.42 -4.84 -19.84
CA GLY A 27 -1.47 -4.08 -20.64
C GLY A 27 -0.15 -3.75 -19.91
N PHE A 28 0.91 -3.52 -20.69
CA PHE A 28 2.28 -3.28 -20.18
C PHE A 28 2.43 -2.05 -19.29
N MET A 29 1.51 -1.11 -19.39
CA MET A 29 1.57 0.12 -18.60
C MET A 29 1.01 -0.07 -17.18
N ASN A 30 0.06 -1.00 -17.01
CA ASN A 30 -0.56 -1.32 -15.73
C ASN A 30 -0.63 -2.83 -15.46
N PRO A 31 0.51 -3.54 -15.54
CA PRO A 31 0.54 -4.98 -15.37
C PRO A 31 -0.01 -5.41 -14.02
N GLU A 32 -0.75 -6.48 -14.05
CA GLU A 32 -1.28 -7.19 -12.88
C GLU A 32 -0.19 -8.02 -12.19
N LEU A 33 -0.58 -8.62 -11.04
CA LEU A 33 0.26 -9.59 -10.34
C LEU A 33 0.30 -10.93 -11.09
N THR A 34 1.46 -11.61 -11.03
CA THR A 34 1.54 -13.04 -11.32
C THR A 34 0.74 -13.86 -10.29
N GLU A 35 0.49 -15.13 -10.56
CA GLU A 35 -0.06 -16.04 -9.56
C GLU A 35 0.84 -16.11 -8.31
N LYS A 36 2.14 -16.17 -8.51
CA LYS A 36 3.13 -16.08 -7.42
C LYS A 36 3.02 -14.76 -6.65
N GLY A 37 2.84 -13.62 -7.33
CA GLY A 37 2.63 -12.32 -6.71
C GLY A 37 1.38 -12.25 -5.85
N ARG A 38 0.29 -12.92 -6.26
CA ARG A 38 -0.93 -13.06 -5.46
C ARG A 38 -0.69 -13.87 -4.19
N LYS A 39 -0.01 -15.03 -4.30
CA LYS A 39 0.37 -15.86 -3.15
C LYS A 39 1.29 -15.11 -2.19
N GLN A 40 2.30 -14.37 -2.70
CA GLN A 40 3.16 -13.50 -1.89
C GLN A 40 2.34 -12.48 -1.09
N SER A 41 1.40 -11.80 -1.76
CA SER A 41 0.55 -10.78 -1.13
C SER A 41 -0.37 -11.38 -0.06
N PHE A 42 -0.90 -12.56 -0.31
CA PHE A 42 -1.72 -13.28 0.65
C PHE A 42 -0.91 -13.72 1.89
N LEU A 43 0.28 -14.29 1.69
CA LEU A 43 1.17 -14.66 2.80
C LEU A 43 1.66 -13.44 3.59
N ALA A 44 1.85 -12.30 2.92
CA ALA A 44 2.20 -11.05 3.59
C ALA A 44 1.15 -10.66 4.63
N SER A 45 -0.14 -10.96 4.44
CA SER A 45 -1.19 -10.68 5.41
C SER A 45 -0.98 -11.38 6.73
N LYS A 46 -0.60 -12.67 6.70
CA LYS A 46 -0.32 -13.46 7.91
C LYS A 46 0.85 -12.84 8.69
N LEU A 47 1.95 -12.57 7.99
CA LEU A 47 3.14 -11.96 8.60
C LEU A 47 2.81 -10.58 9.20
N THR A 48 1.97 -9.79 8.51
CA THR A 48 1.48 -8.51 9.03
C THR A 48 0.69 -8.70 10.32
N LEU A 49 -0.24 -9.65 10.36
CA LEU A 49 -1.07 -9.92 11.54
C LEU A 49 -0.24 -10.40 12.73
N ASP A 50 0.70 -11.30 12.49
CA ASP A 50 1.58 -11.82 13.54
C ASP A 50 2.41 -10.67 14.14
N THR A 51 2.89 -9.76 13.30
CA THR A 51 3.64 -8.57 13.73
C THR A 51 2.77 -7.57 14.49
N ILE A 52 1.55 -7.31 14.04
CA ILE A 52 0.59 -6.45 14.74
C ILE A 52 0.35 -6.98 16.17
N LYS A 53 0.13 -8.29 16.32
CA LYS A 53 -0.05 -8.95 17.63
C LYS A 53 1.19 -8.85 18.50
N LYS A 54 2.38 -9.05 17.93
CA LYS A 54 3.69 -8.90 18.61
C LYS A 54 3.84 -7.52 19.26
N TYR A 55 3.32 -6.47 18.60
CA TYR A 55 3.35 -5.09 19.14
C TYR A 55 2.15 -4.75 20.03
N GLY A 56 1.42 -5.74 20.51
CA GLY A 56 0.42 -5.57 21.58
C GLY A 56 -0.99 -5.23 21.11
N ILE A 57 -1.28 -5.27 19.80
CA ILE A 57 -2.64 -5.14 19.28
C ILE A 57 -3.19 -6.56 19.06
N SER A 58 -3.73 -7.16 20.15
CA SER A 58 -4.24 -8.54 20.15
C SER A 58 -5.64 -8.64 19.54
N GLU A 59 -6.49 -7.65 19.80
CA GLU A 59 -7.85 -7.58 19.27
C GLU A 59 -7.84 -6.70 18.02
N ILE A 60 -7.95 -7.34 16.87
CA ILE A 60 -7.96 -6.66 15.58
C ILE A 60 -9.40 -6.61 15.09
N SER A 61 -9.94 -5.40 14.97
CA SER A 61 -11.24 -5.14 14.36
C SER A 61 -11.11 -4.29 13.10
N PRO A 62 -12.07 -4.33 12.17
CA PRO A 62 -12.06 -3.52 10.95
C PRO A 62 -11.94 -2.01 11.23
N ASN A 63 -12.52 -1.55 12.32
CA ASN A 63 -12.47 -0.14 12.69
C ASN A 63 -11.05 0.34 13.02
N LEU A 64 -10.15 -0.55 13.42
CA LEU A 64 -8.77 -0.22 13.76
C LEU A 64 -7.86 -0.13 12.53
N ILE A 65 -8.27 -0.68 11.38
CA ILE A 65 -7.42 -0.83 10.20
C ILE A 65 -7.88 0.10 9.07
N GLU A 66 -6.90 0.72 8.43
CA GLU A 66 -7.09 1.46 7.18
C GLU A 66 -6.06 0.99 6.15
N ILE A 67 -6.54 0.54 4.98
CA ILE A 67 -5.69 0.11 3.87
C ILE A 67 -5.78 1.13 2.75
N ARG A 68 -4.67 1.77 2.42
CA ARG A 68 -4.54 2.70 1.29
C ARG A 68 -3.64 2.12 0.22
N THR A 69 -4.02 2.28 -1.03
CA THR A 69 -3.31 1.72 -2.16
C THR A 69 -3.16 2.70 -3.32
N SER A 70 -2.07 2.58 -4.04
CA SER A 70 -1.89 3.26 -5.33
C SER A 70 -2.94 2.78 -6.35
N PRO A 71 -3.34 3.62 -7.34
CA PRO A 71 -4.37 3.28 -8.33
C PRO A 71 -3.94 2.27 -9.40
N TYR A 72 -2.79 1.63 -9.27
CA TYR A 72 -2.33 0.63 -10.24
C TYR A 72 -2.82 -0.78 -9.90
N MET A 73 -3.18 -1.57 -10.93
CA MET A 73 -3.74 -2.92 -10.79
C MET A 73 -2.96 -3.78 -9.78
N ARG A 74 -1.66 -3.89 -9.91
CA ARG A 74 -0.81 -4.70 -9.01
C ARG A 74 -0.85 -4.28 -7.54
N THR A 75 -1.04 -2.99 -7.26
CA THR A 75 -1.16 -2.49 -5.88
C THR A 75 -2.55 -2.74 -5.33
N ILE A 76 -3.59 -2.56 -6.12
CA ILE A 76 -4.98 -2.92 -5.78
C ILE A 76 -5.08 -4.41 -5.49
N GLN A 77 -4.54 -5.25 -6.38
CA GLN A 77 -4.53 -6.70 -6.19
C GLN A 77 -3.73 -7.14 -4.96
N THR A 78 -2.60 -6.47 -4.66
CA THR A 78 -1.84 -6.73 -3.43
C THR A 78 -2.68 -6.40 -2.20
N SER A 79 -3.32 -5.22 -2.17
CA SER A 79 -4.18 -4.79 -1.07
C SER A 79 -5.38 -5.72 -0.88
N TYR A 80 -5.96 -6.19 -1.97
CA TYR A 80 -7.05 -7.17 -1.95
C TYR A 80 -6.62 -8.50 -1.33
N GLN A 81 -5.47 -9.03 -1.73
CA GLN A 81 -4.96 -10.28 -1.15
C GLN A 81 -4.63 -10.13 0.35
N ILE A 82 -4.13 -8.97 0.76
CA ILE A 82 -3.89 -8.65 2.18
C ILE A 82 -5.22 -8.63 2.94
N LEU A 83 -6.22 -7.92 2.42
CA LEU A 83 -7.56 -7.86 3.01
C LEU A 83 -8.19 -9.24 3.10
N LYS A 84 -8.13 -10.04 2.02
CA LYS A 84 -8.64 -11.42 1.98
C LYS A 84 -7.96 -12.30 3.03
N GLY A 85 -6.63 -12.18 3.15
CA GLY A 85 -5.88 -12.92 4.16
C GLY A 85 -6.25 -12.48 5.60
N PHE A 86 -6.41 -11.19 5.85
CA PHE A 86 -6.90 -10.71 7.15
C PHE A 86 -8.27 -11.31 7.49
N ASN A 87 -9.19 -11.33 6.52
CA ASN A 87 -10.54 -11.84 6.71
C ASN A 87 -10.62 -13.35 6.99
N GLN A 88 -9.55 -14.11 6.72
CA GLN A 88 -9.47 -15.51 7.16
C GLN A 88 -9.18 -15.64 8.66
N TYR A 89 -8.56 -14.63 9.27
CA TYR A 89 -8.20 -14.63 10.68
C TYR A 89 -9.15 -13.81 11.55
N LEU A 90 -10.00 -12.99 10.94
CA LEU A 90 -11.02 -12.19 11.64
C LEU A 90 -12.34 -12.97 11.65
N SER A 91 -12.74 -13.48 12.83
CA SER A 91 -13.89 -14.39 12.96
C SER A 91 -15.25 -13.70 12.74
N ASN A 92 -15.46 -12.47 13.20
CA ASN A 92 -16.81 -11.90 13.27
C ASN A 92 -17.02 -10.57 12.53
N ASN A 93 -16.00 -9.82 12.23
CA ASN A 93 -16.12 -8.54 11.52
C ASN A 93 -15.07 -8.46 10.41
N LYS A 94 -15.51 -8.65 9.18
CA LYS A 94 -14.61 -8.65 8.02
C LYS A 94 -14.25 -7.23 7.61
N LEU A 95 -12.98 -7.05 7.26
CA LEU A 95 -12.54 -5.88 6.49
C LEU A 95 -13.20 -5.91 5.13
N ASN A 96 -13.80 -4.81 4.73
CA ASN A 96 -14.50 -4.71 3.45
C ASN A 96 -14.12 -3.47 2.64
N LYS A 97 -13.11 -2.71 3.07
CA LYS A 97 -12.80 -1.42 2.46
C LYS A 97 -11.32 -1.24 2.16
N ILE A 98 -11.05 -0.77 0.94
CA ILE A 98 -9.73 -0.32 0.48
C ILE A 98 -9.87 1.09 -0.08
N TYR A 99 -8.96 1.98 0.29
CA TYR A 99 -8.90 3.35 -0.22
C TYR A 99 -7.87 3.43 -1.34
N ILE A 100 -8.31 3.83 -2.52
CA ILE A 100 -7.40 4.16 -3.64
C ILE A 100 -6.97 5.60 -3.51
N ASP A 101 -5.66 5.80 -3.39
CA ASP A 101 -5.08 7.12 -3.22
C ASP A 101 -4.09 7.42 -4.36
N PHE A 102 -4.42 8.45 -5.13
CA PHE A 102 -3.64 8.83 -6.31
C PHE A 102 -2.26 9.39 -5.95
N ASP A 103 -2.09 9.92 -4.75
CA ASP A 103 -0.79 10.39 -4.28
C ASP A 103 0.21 9.25 -4.03
N LEU A 104 -0.26 8.01 -3.95
CA LEU A 104 0.59 6.82 -3.93
C LEU A 104 1.02 6.33 -5.31
N ARG A 105 0.63 7.02 -6.40
CA ARG A 105 0.93 6.58 -7.76
C ARG A 105 2.42 6.39 -8.01
N LYS A 106 2.75 5.47 -8.91
CA LYS A 106 4.11 5.31 -9.43
C LYS A 106 4.54 6.59 -10.15
N ARG A 107 5.83 6.94 -10.04
CA ARG A 107 6.41 8.03 -10.85
C ARG A 107 6.30 7.71 -12.35
N ILE A 108 5.73 8.62 -13.09
CA ILE A 108 5.70 8.63 -14.55
C ILE A 108 6.81 9.57 -15.02
N LYS A 109 7.68 9.11 -15.91
CA LYS A 109 8.72 9.99 -16.49
C LYS A 109 8.08 10.95 -17.49
N PRO A 110 8.50 12.22 -17.58
CA PRO A 110 7.89 13.20 -18.47
C PRO A 110 7.83 12.75 -19.95
N ASN A 111 8.87 12.11 -20.45
CA ASN A 111 8.93 11.59 -21.81
C ASN A 111 8.13 10.29 -22.06
N LYS A 112 7.45 9.78 -21.05
CA LYS A 112 6.54 8.63 -21.10
C LYS A 112 5.12 9.00 -20.67
N ALA A 113 4.86 10.29 -20.55
CA ALA A 113 3.53 10.80 -20.29
C ALA A 113 2.66 10.48 -21.51
N PHE A 114 1.59 9.76 -21.30
CA PHE A 114 0.51 9.53 -22.24
C PHE A 114 -0.77 9.43 -21.40
N ASP A 115 -1.89 9.39 -22.07
CA ASP A 115 -3.19 9.38 -21.39
C ASP A 115 -3.38 8.13 -20.53
N GLN A 116 -2.73 8.13 -19.35
CA GLN A 116 -2.88 7.09 -18.35
C GLN A 116 -4.16 7.26 -17.53
N LYS A 117 -4.78 8.43 -17.59
CA LYS A 117 -5.95 8.74 -16.78
C LYS A 117 -7.08 7.77 -17.11
N ASP A 118 -7.48 7.71 -18.36
CA ASP A 118 -8.51 6.78 -18.82
C ASP A 118 -8.13 5.32 -18.57
N PHE A 119 -6.85 4.99 -18.74
CA PHE A 119 -6.37 3.64 -18.57
C PHE A 119 -6.43 3.18 -17.11
N VAL A 120 -6.02 4.03 -16.16
CA VAL A 120 -6.10 3.70 -14.73
C VAL A 120 -7.55 3.61 -14.29
N TYR A 121 -8.42 4.54 -14.73
CA TYR A 121 -9.85 4.49 -14.39
C TYR A 121 -10.54 3.27 -14.98
N LYS A 122 -10.37 2.98 -16.26
CA LYS A 122 -10.91 1.77 -16.90
C LYS A 122 -10.44 0.49 -16.20
N THR A 123 -9.18 0.46 -15.74
CA THR A 123 -8.63 -0.69 -15.04
C THR A 123 -9.21 -0.84 -13.65
N VAL A 124 -9.42 0.25 -12.93
CA VAL A 124 -10.07 0.24 -11.62
C VAL A 124 -11.53 -0.15 -11.77
N ASP A 125 -12.25 0.40 -12.74
CA ASP A 125 -13.64 0.03 -13.02
C ASP A 125 -13.77 -1.44 -13.42
N THR A 126 -12.84 -1.95 -14.23
CA THR A 126 -12.78 -3.37 -14.58
C THR A 126 -12.57 -4.24 -13.33
N TYR A 127 -11.70 -3.83 -12.43
CA TYR A 127 -11.43 -4.58 -11.20
C TYR A 127 -12.60 -4.54 -10.23
N ILE A 128 -13.23 -3.38 -10.05
CA ILE A 128 -14.45 -3.21 -9.23
C ILE A 128 -15.57 -4.09 -9.76
N ASN A 129 -15.70 -4.21 -11.11
CA ASN A 129 -16.71 -5.05 -11.73
C ASN A 129 -16.42 -6.56 -11.65
N PHE A 130 -15.16 -6.95 -11.41
CA PHE A 130 -14.77 -8.36 -11.33
C PHE A 130 -15.07 -9.01 -9.96
N ASP A 131 -15.08 -8.23 -8.87
CA ASP A 131 -15.21 -8.72 -7.49
C ASP A 131 -16.23 -7.88 -6.69
N LYS A 132 -17.37 -7.56 -7.29
CA LYS A 132 -18.41 -6.66 -6.73
C LYS A 132 -18.90 -7.00 -5.32
N ASP A 133 -18.81 -8.24 -4.91
CA ASP A 133 -19.46 -8.73 -3.70
C ASP A 133 -18.61 -8.60 -2.43
N LEU A 134 -17.35 -8.20 -2.50
CA LEU A 134 -16.42 -8.35 -1.38
C LEU A 134 -15.73 -7.07 -0.89
N ILE A 135 -15.66 -5.98 -1.67
CA ILE A 135 -14.84 -4.83 -1.30
C ILE A 135 -15.52 -3.50 -1.70
N ASN A 136 -15.68 -2.63 -0.73
CA ASN A 136 -15.95 -1.22 -0.98
C ASN A 136 -14.64 -0.51 -1.34
N ILE A 137 -14.52 -0.02 -2.56
CA ILE A 137 -13.41 0.81 -3.00
C ILE A 137 -13.83 2.27 -2.89
N GLU A 138 -13.11 3.03 -2.09
CA GLU A 138 -13.29 4.46 -1.98
C GLU A 138 -12.08 5.18 -2.57
N PHE A 139 -12.34 6.16 -3.43
CA PHE A 139 -11.30 7.00 -4.01
C PHE A 139 -11.07 8.21 -3.11
N LEU A 140 -9.81 8.41 -2.70
CA LEU A 140 -9.40 9.57 -1.93
C LEU A 140 -8.79 10.63 -2.86
N GLY A 141 -9.12 11.88 -2.60
CA GLY A 141 -8.63 13.02 -3.37
C GLY A 141 -9.45 13.33 -4.62
N ASP A 142 -9.12 14.46 -5.24
CA ASP A 142 -9.77 14.90 -6.46
C ASP A 142 -9.30 14.06 -7.66
N LYS A 143 -10.22 13.29 -8.24
CA LYS A 143 -9.99 12.47 -9.43
C LYS A 143 -9.57 13.32 -10.65
N GLY A 144 -9.88 14.61 -10.65
CA GLY A 144 -9.57 15.55 -11.75
C GLY A 144 -8.22 16.23 -11.66
N ALA A 145 -7.62 16.31 -10.47
CA ALA A 145 -6.42 17.11 -10.20
C ALA A 145 -5.09 16.42 -10.56
N PHE A 146 -5.14 15.21 -11.14
CA PHE A 146 -3.91 14.49 -11.46
C PHE A 146 -3.35 14.88 -12.81
N ASP A 147 -2.23 15.58 -12.78
CA ASP A 147 -1.39 15.80 -13.94
C ASP A 147 -0.62 14.51 -14.27
N PHE A 148 -1.06 13.82 -15.33
CA PHE A 148 -0.40 12.64 -15.87
C PHE A 148 0.73 12.99 -16.84
N ASN A 149 1.08 14.27 -17.00
CA ASN A 149 2.13 14.73 -17.91
C ASN A 149 3.53 14.31 -17.50
N GLY A 150 3.61 13.52 -16.45
CA GLY A 150 4.86 13.01 -15.90
C GLY A 150 5.41 13.89 -14.77
N GLU A 151 6.33 13.35 -14.02
CA GLU A 151 6.96 14.04 -12.91
C GLU A 151 8.46 13.75 -12.84
N THR A 152 9.24 14.73 -12.41
CA THR A 152 10.66 14.54 -12.08
C THR A 152 10.81 13.67 -10.83
N LYS A 153 12.05 13.28 -10.53
CA LYS A 153 12.34 12.53 -9.31
C LYS A 153 12.05 13.39 -8.06
N GLU A 154 12.38 14.67 -8.15
CA GLU A 154 12.19 15.66 -7.08
C GLU A 154 10.70 15.91 -6.80
N GLN A 155 9.89 16.04 -7.84
CA GLN A 155 8.44 16.19 -7.73
C GLN A 155 7.82 14.93 -7.09
N CYS A 156 8.23 13.74 -7.52
CA CYS A 156 7.81 12.48 -6.89
C CYS A 156 8.20 12.42 -5.41
N LYS A 157 9.42 12.83 -5.07
CA LYS A 157 9.89 12.91 -3.68
C LYS A 157 9.03 13.87 -2.87
N LYS A 158 8.81 15.09 -3.36
CA LYS A 158 7.98 16.10 -2.68
C LYS A 158 6.55 15.60 -2.45
N ARG A 159 5.91 15.02 -3.47
CA ARG A 159 4.57 14.42 -3.35
C ARG A 159 4.54 13.32 -2.30
N SER A 160 5.49 12.39 -2.34
CA SER A 160 5.53 11.26 -1.40
C SER A 160 5.72 11.72 0.05
N ILE A 161 6.54 12.74 0.29
CA ILE A 161 6.75 13.32 1.62
C ILE A 161 5.50 14.07 2.08
N ASN A 162 4.91 14.91 1.22
CA ASN A 162 3.68 15.62 1.55
C ASN A 162 2.54 14.64 1.87
N TYR A 163 2.42 13.58 1.09
CA TYR A 163 1.44 12.52 1.30
C TYR A 163 1.52 11.94 2.71
N ILE A 164 2.70 11.47 3.12
CA ILE A 164 2.82 10.82 4.43
C ILE A 164 2.64 11.82 5.59
N ASN A 165 3.10 13.06 5.43
CA ASN A 165 2.86 14.12 6.41
C ASN A 165 1.36 14.38 6.60
N THR A 166 0.61 14.51 5.49
CA THR A 166 -0.82 14.79 5.53
C THR A 166 -1.61 13.64 6.15
N ILE A 167 -1.29 12.40 5.76
CA ILE A 167 -2.00 11.23 6.29
C ILE A 167 -1.77 11.07 7.77
N LEU A 168 -0.55 11.12 8.23
CA LEU A 168 -0.27 10.94 9.65
C LEU A 168 -0.84 12.08 10.48
N LYS A 169 -0.79 13.33 10.00
CA LYS A 169 -1.43 14.45 10.67
C LYS A 169 -2.95 14.21 10.79
N ASN A 170 -3.62 13.94 9.68
CA ASN A 170 -5.07 13.71 9.68
C ASN A 170 -5.47 12.49 10.51
N SER A 171 -4.71 11.40 10.42
CA SER A 171 -5.01 10.17 11.14
C SER A 171 -4.78 10.28 12.64
N LEU A 172 -3.84 11.12 13.07
CA LEU A 172 -3.59 11.37 14.47
C LEU A 172 -4.65 12.32 15.07
N ASP A 173 -5.10 13.31 14.29
CA ASP A 173 -5.99 14.36 14.75
C ASP A 173 -7.48 13.99 14.68
N TYR A 174 -7.90 13.31 13.58
CA TYR A 174 -9.32 13.11 13.27
C TYR A 174 -9.85 11.70 13.53
N ASN A 175 -9.00 10.69 13.62
CA ASN A 175 -9.49 9.32 13.79
C ASN A 175 -8.77 8.60 14.93
N LYS A 176 -9.17 8.91 16.16
CA LYS A 176 -8.60 8.30 17.39
C LYS A 176 -8.77 6.78 17.45
N GLU A 177 -9.73 6.22 16.70
CA GLU A 177 -9.99 4.78 16.69
C GLU A 177 -9.01 4.00 15.80
N LYS A 178 -8.51 4.60 14.69
CA LYS A 178 -7.56 3.93 13.79
C LYS A 178 -6.19 3.77 14.44
N LYS A 179 -5.74 2.54 14.55
CA LYS A 179 -4.44 2.19 15.14
C LYS A 179 -3.47 1.59 14.15
N ILE A 180 -3.94 1.14 12.98
CA ILE A 180 -3.16 0.41 11.99
C ILE A 180 -3.40 1.03 10.62
N PHE A 181 -2.35 1.62 10.05
CA PHE A 181 -2.36 2.20 8.71
C PHE A 181 -1.48 1.36 7.79
N ILE A 182 -2.06 0.83 6.73
CA ILE A 182 -1.35 0.01 5.74
C ILE A 182 -1.30 0.79 4.43
N ILE A 183 -0.11 1.04 3.93
CA ILE A 183 0.14 1.70 2.65
C ILE A 183 0.74 0.70 1.68
N VAL A 184 0.04 0.45 0.56
CA VAL A 184 0.53 -0.41 -0.51
C VAL A 184 0.92 0.43 -1.72
N GLY A 185 2.19 0.35 -2.12
CA GLY A 185 2.71 1.23 -3.16
C GLY A 185 3.84 0.63 -3.99
N HIS A 186 4.62 1.54 -4.57
CA HIS A 186 5.69 1.24 -5.52
C HIS A 186 7.05 1.62 -4.97
N ARG A 187 8.08 0.88 -5.36
CA ARG A 187 9.47 1.06 -4.91
C ARG A 187 9.95 2.52 -4.90
N GLY A 188 9.65 3.30 -5.93
CA GLY A 188 10.12 4.69 -6.02
C GLY A 188 9.52 5.60 -4.95
N PRO A 189 8.19 5.82 -4.94
CA PRO A 189 7.51 6.60 -3.90
C PRO A 189 7.77 6.08 -2.50
N LEU A 190 7.67 4.76 -2.27
CA LEU A 190 7.88 4.17 -0.94
C LEU A 190 9.29 4.41 -0.41
N LYS A 191 10.31 4.44 -1.29
CA LYS A 191 11.68 4.80 -0.87
C LYS A 191 11.72 6.18 -0.21
N PHE A 192 11.07 7.19 -0.81
CA PHE A 192 11.05 8.55 -0.26
C PHE A 192 10.26 8.65 1.05
N ILE A 193 9.19 7.88 1.19
CA ILE A 193 8.44 7.78 2.44
C ILE A 193 9.30 7.15 3.53
N LEU A 194 9.99 6.05 3.25
CA LEU A 194 10.86 5.36 4.20
C LEU A 194 12.03 6.25 4.64
N GLU A 195 12.65 6.97 3.70
CA GLU A 195 13.71 7.94 4.01
C GLU A 195 13.20 9.08 4.91
N LYS A 196 11.98 9.60 4.70
CA LYS A 196 11.35 10.61 5.56
C LYS A 196 11.07 10.07 6.96
N LEU A 197 10.76 8.79 7.10
CA LEU A 197 10.57 8.10 8.39
C LEU A 197 11.90 7.68 9.06
N GLY A 198 13.02 8.11 8.54
CA GLY A 198 14.35 7.83 9.11
C GLY A 198 14.93 6.45 8.74
N PHE A 199 14.30 5.71 7.80
CA PHE A 199 14.81 4.42 7.34
C PHE A 199 15.64 4.58 6.07
N THR A 200 16.96 4.37 6.16
CA THR A 200 17.87 4.43 5.02
C THR A 200 17.85 3.11 4.23
N ILE A 201 17.71 3.22 2.91
CA ILE A 201 17.72 2.06 2.02
C ILE A 201 19.08 1.93 1.36
N ASP A 202 19.96 1.21 1.99
CA ASP A 202 21.33 0.96 1.49
C ASP A 202 21.36 -0.15 0.44
N ASN A 203 20.45 -1.12 0.55
CA ASN A 203 20.37 -2.25 -0.36
C ASN A 203 19.03 -2.28 -1.11
N LYS A 204 19.11 -2.34 -2.45
CA LYS A 204 17.93 -2.43 -3.32
C LYS A 204 17.07 -3.69 -3.07
N LYS A 205 17.64 -4.73 -2.48
CA LYS A 205 16.93 -5.98 -2.16
C LYS A 205 15.98 -5.84 -0.96
N ILE A 206 16.23 -4.90 -0.05
CA ILE A 206 15.37 -4.69 1.12
C ILE A 206 13.94 -4.29 0.71
N LEU A 207 13.79 -3.47 -0.34
CA LEU A 207 12.49 -3.08 -0.88
C LEU A 207 12.10 -4.00 -2.05
N ASP A 208 12.01 -5.32 -1.80
CA ASP A 208 11.56 -6.32 -2.75
C ASP A 208 10.02 -6.50 -2.72
N TYR A 209 9.47 -7.38 -3.55
CA TYR A 209 8.03 -7.64 -3.63
C TYR A 209 7.47 -8.08 -2.27
N CYS A 210 6.37 -7.48 -1.86
CA CYS A 210 5.71 -7.72 -0.57
C CYS A 210 6.60 -7.58 0.67
N SER A 211 7.77 -6.91 0.57
CA SER A 211 8.49 -6.49 1.78
C SER A 211 7.67 -5.47 2.56
N GLN A 212 7.72 -5.57 3.88
CA GLN A 212 6.90 -4.81 4.82
C GLN A 212 7.79 -4.09 5.81
N PHE A 213 7.49 -2.82 6.07
CA PHE A 213 8.22 -1.97 7.00
C PHE A 213 7.25 -1.46 8.06
N PHE A 214 7.57 -1.68 9.32
CA PHE A 214 6.72 -1.36 10.46
C PHE A 214 7.30 -0.18 11.24
N PHE A 215 6.43 0.80 11.55
CA PHE A 215 6.78 1.97 12.34
C PHE A 215 5.72 2.20 13.41
N ASP A 216 6.16 2.58 14.62
CA ASP A 216 5.29 3.22 15.60
C ASP A 216 5.25 4.72 15.30
N VAL A 217 4.06 5.23 15.01
CA VAL A 217 3.83 6.63 14.62
C VAL A 217 2.92 7.37 15.61
N LYS A 218 2.75 6.85 16.82
CA LYS A 218 1.85 7.46 17.82
C LYS A 218 2.24 8.90 18.17
N ASN A 219 3.53 9.23 18.11
CA ASN A 219 4.06 10.55 18.41
C ASN A 219 4.27 11.42 17.16
N GLY A 220 3.60 11.12 16.06
CA GLY A 220 3.72 11.83 14.79
C GLY A 220 4.87 11.33 13.91
N ILE A 221 4.96 11.93 12.71
CA ILE A 221 5.90 11.49 11.67
C ILE A 221 7.37 11.78 12.03
N ASP A 222 7.62 12.94 12.66
CA ASP A 222 9.00 13.37 13.00
C ASP A 222 9.58 12.56 14.17
N ASN A 223 8.72 11.88 14.91
CA ASN A 223 9.07 10.97 15.99
C ASN A 223 8.71 9.51 15.68
N ALA A 224 8.56 9.18 14.41
CA ALA A 224 8.28 7.82 13.96
C ALA A 224 9.43 6.89 14.37
N LYS A 225 9.08 5.80 15.03
CA LYS A 225 10.05 4.79 15.47
C LYS A 225 10.01 3.60 14.55
N PHE A 226 11.10 3.31 13.86
CA PHE A 226 11.25 2.06 13.11
C PHE A 226 11.21 0.87 14.08
N LEU A 227 10.41 -0.13 13.74
CA LEU A 227 10.23 -1.34 14.54
C LEU A 227 10.94 -2.54 13.92
N GLU A 228 10.54 -2.90 12.70
CA GLU A 228 11.14 -4.01 11.99
C GLU A 228 10.84 -3.99 10.47
N VAL A 229 11.59 -4.80 9.72
CA VAL A 229 11.33 -5.11 8.32
C VAL A 229 11.12 -6.62 8.15
N ILE A 230 10.07 -6.95 7.41
CA ILE A 230 9.84 -8.31 6.94
C ILE A 230 10.13 -8.35 5.45
N ASN A 231 11.07 -9.18 5.06
CA ASN A 231 11.44 -9.36 3.67
C ASN A 231 10.34 -10.10 2.90
N LYS A 232 10.51 -10.18 1.57
CA LYS A 232 9.63 -10.89 0.66
C LYS A 232 9.23 -12.27 1.20
N PRO A 233 7.92 -12.58 1.28
CA PRO A 233 7.45 -13.91 1.64
C PRO A 233 7.97 -14.96 0.67
N LYS A 234 8.48 -16.07 1.20
CA LYS A 234 8.85 -17.22 0.37
C LYS A 234 7.58 -17.91 -0.11
N VAL A 235 7.50 -18.17 -1.40
CA VAL A 235 6.44 -18.93 -2.07
C VAL A 235 7.14 -20.01 -2.86
N ASP A 236 6.89 -21.22 -2.48
CA ASP A 236 7.34 -22.43 -3.19
C ASP A 236 6.55 -22.61 -4.47
#